data_c07c5008dfffb7933037c3bfd28e2ceb
#
_entry.id   c07c5008dfffb7933037c3bfd28e2ceb
#
_cell.length_a   1.000
_cell.length_b   1.000
_cell.length_c   1.000
_cell.angle_alpha   90.00
_cell.angle_beta   90.00
_cell.angle_gamma   90.00
#
_symmetry.space_group_name_H-M   'P 1'
#
loop_
_entity.id
_entity.type
_entity.pdbx_description
1 polymer ?
#
loop_
_entity_poly.entity_id
_entity_poly.type
_entity_poly.pdbx_seq_one_letter_code
_entity_poly.pdbx_strand_id
1 'polypeptide(L)'
;MADFAPTHPGEILKTEFLDPLGISQYRIAKVIDVPARRINEIVHGKRSITADTALRLSRALGLSDMFFVNMQAHYDAEIAREQLATELATIERIA
;
A
#
# COMPACT_ATOMS: atom_id res chain seq x y z
N MET A 1 -2.06 -24.31 -9.87
CA MET A 1 -1.51 -23.18 -9.16
C MET A 1 -2.59 -22.19 -8.76
N ALA A 2 -2.68 -21.87 -7.53
CA ALA A 2 -3.65 -20.88 -7.08
C ALA A 2 -3.19 -19.48 -7.47
N ASP A 3 -4.09 -18.71 -8.04
CA ASP A 3 -3.82 -17.32 -8.34
C ASP A 3 -4.34 -16.48 -7.18
N PHE A 4 -3.41 -15.94 -6.43
CA PHE A 4 -3.78 -15.06 -5.33
C PHE A 4 -3.77 -13.64 -5.82
N ALA A 5 -4.86 -12.91 -5.58
CA ALA A 5 -4.86 -11.49 -5.82
C ALA A 5 -3.79 -10.85 -4.92
N PRO A 6 -3.04 -9.87 -5.43
CA PRO A 6 -2.08 -9.15 -4.59
C PRO A 6 -2.79 -8.51 -3.40
N THR A 7 -2.14 -8.53 -2.25
CA THR A 7 -2.69 -7.91 -1.05
C THR A 7 -2.49 -6.41 -1.09
N HIS A 8 -3.57 -5.66 -0.94
CA HIS A 8 -3.49 -4.20 -0.92
C HIS A 8 -2.67 -3.73 0.30
N PRO A 9 -1.79 -2.74 0.13
CA PRO A 9 -0.98 -2.23 1.25
C PRO A 9 -1.79 -1.78 2.46
N GLY A 10 -3.01 -1.30 2.24
CA GLY A 10 -3.89 -0.91 3.34
C GLY A 10 -4.29 -2.06 4.24
N GLU A 11 -4.44 -3.26 3.68
CA GLU A 11 -4.72 -4.45 4.48
C GLU A 11 -3.51 -4.80 5.34
N ILE A 12 -2.30 -4.70 4.80
CA ILE A 12 -1.06 -4.92 5.55
C ILE A 12 -0.94 -3.90 6.68
N LEU A 13 -1.21 -2.63 6.39
CA LEU A 13 -1.21 -1.59 7.42
C LEU A 13 -2.11 -1.98 8.58
N LYS A 14 -3.33 -2.44 8.29
CA LYS A 14 -4.28 -2.82 9.33
C LYS A 14 -3.83 -4.07 10.07
N THR A 15 -3.58 -5.16 9.35
CA THR A 15 -3.40 -6.47 9.98
C THR A 15 -2.03 -6.66 10.61
N GLU A 16 -0.99 -6.02 10.08
CA GLU A 16 0.37 -6.20 10.57
C GLU A 16 0.85 -5.08 11.49
N PHE A 17 0.17 -3.94 11.50
CA PHE A 17 0.61 -2.81 12.31
C PHE A 17 -0.47 -2.27 13.24
N LEU A 18 -1.59 -1.81 12.69
CA LEU A 18 -2.61 -1.17 13.54
C LEU A 18 -3.23 -2.13 14.53
N ASP A 19 -3.70 -3.28 14.07
CA ASP A 19 -4.36 -4.25 14.94
C ASP A 19 -3.41 -4.81 16.00
N PRO A 20 -2.22 -5.33 15.65
CA PRO A 20 -1.32 -5.88 16.67
C PRO A 20 -0.84 -4.85 17.68
N LEU A 21 -0.69 -3.59 17.28
CA LEU A 21 -0.24 -2.52 18.18
C LEU A 21 -1.39 -1.85 18.92
N GLY A 22 -2.63 -2.24 18.65
CA GLY A 22 -3.79 -1.63 19.28
C GLY A 22 -4.00 -0.18 18.89
N ILE A 23 -3.59 0.21 17.68
CA ILE A 23 -3.70 1.59 17.19
C ILE A 23 -4.95 1.70 16.33
N SER A 24 -5.86 2.63 16.70
CA SER A 24 -7.04 2.86 15.89
C SER A 24 -6.70 3.68 14.63
N GLN A 25 -7.56 3.57 13.63
CA GLN A 25 -7.42 4.38 12.42
C GLN A 25 -7.46 5.87 12.75
N TYR A 26 -8.33 6.26 13.67
CA TYR A 26 -8.43 7.64 14.09
C TYR A 26 -7.13 8.13 14.72
N ARG A 27 -6.53 7.30 15.58
CA ARG A 27 -5.30 7.68 16.26
C ARG A 27 -4.13 7.84 15.29
N ILE A 28 -3.92 6.89 14.39
CA ILE A 28 -2.81 7.00 13.44
C ILE A 28 -3.00 8.21 12.53
N ALA A 29 -4.23 8.45 12.08
CA ALA A 29 -4.53 9.61 11.25
C ALA A 29 -4.16 10.90 11.96
N LYS A 30 -4.49 10.99 13.25
CA LYS A 30 -4.19 12.18 14.03
C LYS A 30 -2.70 12.35 14.24
N VAL A 31 -1.99 11.27 14.54
CA VAL A 31 -0.54 11.31 14.76
C VAL A 31 0.20 11.78 13.50
N ILE A 32 -0.20 11.34 12.34
CA ILE A 32 0.48 11.69 11.09
C ILE A 32 -0.14 12.91 10.38
N ASP A 33 -1.16 13.50 10.99
CA ASP A 33 -1.82 14.71 10.49
C ASP A 33 -2.42 14.54 9.10
N VAL A 34 -3.23 13.49 8.95
CA VAL A 34 -4.04 13.28 7.75
C VAL A 34 -5.49 13.04 8.18
N PRO A 35 -6.46 13.26 7.28
CA PRO A 35 -7.85 12.99 7.62
C PRO A 35 -8.07 11.51 7.94
N ALA A 36 -8.86 11.22 8.98
CA ALA A 36 -9.20 9.84 9.33
C ALA A 36 -9.86 9.10 8.16
N ARG A 37 -10.63 9.81 7.36
CA ARG A 37 -11.24 9.23 6.16
C ARG A 37 -10.21 8.66 5.20
N ARG A 38 -9.06 9.31 5.06
CA ARG A 38 -7.98 8.82 4.19
C ARG A 38 -7.49 7.45 4.66
N ILE A 39 -7.24 7.32 5.97
CA ILE A 39 -6.79 6.03 6.52
C ILE A 39 -7.87 4.97 6.32
N ASN A 40 -9.14 5.31 6.55
CA ASN A 40 -10.25 4.39 6.35
C ASN A 40 -10.31 3.88 4.91
N GLU A 41 -10.17 4.79 3.94
CA GLU A 41 -10.18 4.41 2.53
C GLU A 41 -8.99 3.54 2.17
N ILE A 42 -7.83 3.82 2.75
CA ILE A 42 -6.62 3.02 2.51
C ILE A 42 -6.81 1.59 3.05
N VAL A 43 -7.26 1.44 4.29
CA VAL A 43 -7.40 0.10 4.88
C VAL A 43 -8.48 -0.72 4.19
N HIS A 44 -9.44 -0.09 3.55
CA HIS A 44 -10.48 -0.78 2.77
C HIS A 44 -10.09 -0.99 1.31
N GLY A 45 -8.86 -0.67 0.93
CA GLY A 45 -8.37 -0.88 -0.42
C GLY A 45 -8.94 0.06 -1.47
N LYS A 46 -9.58 1.15 -1.03
CA LYS A 46 -10.22 2.10 -1.94
C LYS A 46 -9.33 3.24 -2.35
N ARG A 47 -8.16 3.35 -1.76
CA ARG A 47 -7.21 4.43 -2.02
C ARG A 47 -5.80 3.88 -1.88
N SER A 48 -4.94 4.26 -2.81
CA SER A 48 -3.51 3.96 -2.74
C SER A 48 -2.84 4.78 -1.65
N ILE A 49 -1.75 4.24 -1.11
CA ILE A 49 -0.90 5.00 -0.18
C ILE A 49 0.03 5.84 -1.02
N THR A 50 -0.21 7.16 -1.06
CA THR A 50 0.68 8.08 -1.78
C THR A 50 2.02 8.19 -1.06
N ALA A 51 3.03 8.70 -1.76
CA ALA A 51 4.36 8.88 -1.16
C ALA A 51 4.28 9.73 0.12
N ASP A 52 3.49 10.80 0.10
CA ASP A 52 3.31 11.66 1.27
C ASP A 52 2.80 10.85 2.47
N THR A 53 1.69 10.15 2.31
CA THR A 53 1.11 9.35 3.39
C THR A 53 2.02 8.20 3.79
N ALA A 54 2.70 7.57 2.82
CA ALA A 54 3.61 6.47 3.08
C ALA A 54 4.78 6.89 3.99
N LEU A 55 5.37 8.04 3.70
CA LEU A 55 6.47 8.56 4.52
C LEU A 55 6.01 8.86 5.94
N ARG A 56 4.84 9.46 6.07
CA ARG A 56 4.26 9.77 7.39
C ARG A 56 3.98 8.52 8.20
N LEU A 57 3.38 7.50 7.57
CA LEU A 57 3.11 6.22 8.22
C LEU A 57 4.38 5.54 8.67
N SER A 58 5.39 5.48 7.80
CA SER A 58 6.64 4.82 8.13
C SER A 58 7.33 5.49 9.31
N ARG A 59 7.34 6.82 9.35
CA ARG A 59 7.92 7.55 10.48
C ARG A 59 7.17 7.25 11.77
N ALA A 60 5.85 7.28 11.75
CA ALA A 60 5.05 7.03 12.94
C ALA A 60 5.21 5.60 13.46
N LEU A 61 5.39 4.64 12.57
CA LEU A 61 5.49 3.24 12.93
C LEU A 61 6.94 2.77 13.12
N GLY A 62 7.91 3.66 12.99
CA GLY A 62 9.32 3.31 13.21
C GLY A 62 9.92 2.45 12.11
N LEU A 63 9.42 2.59 10.88
CA LEU A 63 9.87 1.83 9.73
C LEU A 63 10.77 2.71 8.84
N SER A 64 11.47 2.07 7.88
CA SER A 64 12.22 2.84 6.90
C SER A 64 11.27 3.69 6.06
N ASP A 65 11.74 4.84 5.59
CA ASP A 65 10.90 5.78 4.84
C ASP A 65 10.26 5.13 3.61
N MET A 66 10.97 4.23 2.96
CA MET A 66 10.50 3.62 1.71
C MET A 66 9.61 2.38 1.90
N PHE A 67 9.36 1.97 3.15
CA PHE A 67 8.63 0.73 3.42
C PHE A 67 7.28 0.69 2.69
N PHE A 68 6.42 1.65 2.97
CA PHE A 68 5.09 1.68 2.33
C PHE A 68 5.15 2.19 0.89
N VAL A 69 6.13 3.04 0.56
CA VAL A 69 6.34 3.47 -0.83
C VAL A 69 6.63 2.26 -1.71
N ASN A 70 7.56 1.40 -1.28
CA ASN A 70 7.91 0.21 -2.04
C ASN A 70 6.78 -0.79 -2.08
N MET A 71 6.05 -0.95 -0.98
CA MET A 71 4.92 -1.87 -0.93
C MET A 71 3.82 -1.46 -1.91
N GLN A 72 3.49 -0.18 -1.97
CA GLN A 72 2.49 0.33 -2.91
C GLN A 72 2.97 0.15 -4.36
N ALA A 73 4.23 0.47 -4.64
CA ALA A 73 4.78 0.31 -5.98
C ALA A 73 4.76 -1.16 -6.42
N HIS A 74 5.10 -2.07 -5.53
CA HIS A 74 5.07 -3.50 -5.81
C HIS A 74 3.64 -3.97 -6.11
N TYR A 75 2.68 -3.53 -5.31
CA TYR A 75 1.27 -3.85 -5.50
C TYR A 75 0.79 -3.34 -6.86
N ASP A 76 1.09 -2.07 -7.16
CA ASP A 76 0.68 -1.46 -8.42
C ASP A 76 1.29 -2.20 -9.63
N ALA A 77 2.55 -2.59 -9.52
CA ALA A 77 3.24 -3.32 -10.58
C ALA A 77 2.62 -4.70 -10.81
N GLU A 78 2.24 -5.40 -9.74
CA GLU A 78 1.59 -6.70 -9.88
C GLU A 78 0.23 -6.60 -10.54
N ILE A 79 -0.57 -5.59 -10.15
CA ILE A 79 -1.88 -5.36 -10.78
C ILE A 79 -1.70 -5.01 -12.26
N ALA A 80 -0.76 -4.12 -12.57
CA ALA A 80 -0.51 -3.70 -13.95
C ALA A 80 0.00 -4.86 -14.79
N ARG A 81 0.89 -5.69 -14.24
CA ARG A 81 1.43 -6.84 -14.96
C ARG A 81 0.33 -7.81 -15.34
N GLU A 82 -0.63 -8.04 -14.45
CA GLU A 82 -1.75 -8.91 -14.72
C GLU A 82 -2.67 -8.31 -15.79
N GLN A 83 -2.99 -7.03 -15.68
CA GLN A 83 -3.85 -6.34 -16.64
C GLN A 83 -3.20 -6.20 -18.01
N LEU A 84 -1.89 -6.07 -18.08
CA LEU A 84 -1.14 -5.84 -19.30
C LEU A 84 -0.45 -7.10 -19.82
N ALA A 85 -0.81 -8.28 -19.32
CA ALA A 85 -0.09 -9.51 -19.65
C ALA A 85 0.05 -9.73 -21.15
N THR A 86 -1.03 -9.53 -21.91
CA THR A 86 -1.02 -9.70 -23.36
C THR A 86 -0.13 -8.66 -24.03
N GLU A 87 -0.29 -7.41 -23.67
CA GLU A 87 0.51 -6.30 -24.24
C GLU A 87 1.99 -6.47 -23.93
N LEU A 88 2.31 -6.82 -22.68
CA LEU A 88 3.71 -7.01 -22.28
C LEU A 88 4.37 -8.15 -23.06
N ALA A 89 3.61 -9.22 -23.34
CA ALA A 89 4.13 -10.36 -24.08
C ALA A 89 4.46 -10.02 -25.52
N THR A 90 3.88 -8.96 -26.07
CA THR A 90 4.11 -8.55 -27.47
C THR A 90 5.20 -7.51 -27.59
N ILE A 91 5.71 -6.98 -26.50
CA ILE A 91 6.76 -5.97 -26.54
C ILE A 91 8.09 -6.63 -26.95
N GLU A 92 8.69 -6.11 -28.00
CA GLU A 92 9.96 -6.63 -28.49
C GLU A 92 11.13 -5.97 -27.76
N ARG A 93 12.04 -6.79 -27.32
CA ARG A 93 13.26 -6.30 -26.65
C ARG A 93 14.20 -5.70 -27.71
N ILE A 94 14.61 -4.46 -27.49
CA ILE A 94 15.49 -3.73 -28.42
C ILE A 94 16.87 -3.43 -27.84
N ALA A 95 17.09 -3.78 -26.57
CA ALA A 95 18.38 -3.52 -25.90
C ALA A 95 18.71 -4.64 -24.92
#